data_413cd67b6262f6eb911609479e4ea6e7
#
_entry.id   413cd67b6262f6eb911609479e4ea6e7
#
_cell.length_a   1.000
_cell.length_b   1.000
_cell.length_c   1.000
_cell.angle_alpha   90.00
_cell.angle_beta   90.00
_cell.angle_gamma   90.00
#
_symmetry.space_group_name_H-M   'P 1'
#
loop_
_entity.id
_entity.type
_entity.pdbx_description
1 polymer ?
#
loop_
_entity_poly.entity_id
_entity_poly.type
_entity_poly.pdbx_seq_one_letter_code
_entity_poly.pdbx_strand_id
1 'polypeptide(L)'
;LEVNVLEKEGNSLNFFISGISTPMANALRRIMIAEVPSMAIDDVVIIENTSMMNDEVLALRLGLIPLKSDLDSYVPPEECTCQSELGCNKCSVTLTLEAEAEEETRTVYSRELKSSDADIFPVSGDIPILKLAHGQKIRLEAYAKLGRGKVHAKWQPVSACTHKYASAISIDRRECDLCGRCIEACSRNILRADGEKIIVSEAEKCDLCEECMKACPIDAIRVERIRDSFIFTIESTGALTPERVVYEANRILKDKTTEFHEQLLKIKPGGDN
;
A
#
# COMPACT_ATOMS: atom_id res chain seq x y z
N LEU A 1 18.17 8.67 -13.51
CA LEU A 1 16.93 8.09 -12.99
C LEU A 1 16.45 7.02 -13.97
N GLU A 2 16.31 5.80 -13.49
CA GLU A 2 15.78 4.66 -14.25
C GLU A 2 14.76 3.96 -13.39
N VAL A 3 13.65 3.50 -13.98
CA VAL A 3 12.58 2.76 -13.28
C VAL A 3 12.21 1.55 -14.12
N ASN A 4 12.28 0.36 -13.53
CA ASN A 4 11.96 -0.90 -14.20
C ASN A 4 11.00 -1.70 -13.31
N VAL A 5 9.87 -2.14 -13.88
CA VAL A 5 8.98 -3.09 -13.21
C VAL A 5 9.62 -4.47 -13.27
N LEU A 6 9.83 -5.07 -12.11
CA LEU A 6 10.42 -6.42 -11.98
C LEU A 6 9.33 -7.49 -12.02
N GLU A 7 8.25 -7.25 -11.27
CA GLU A 7 7.15 -8.20 -11.15
C GLU A 7 5.86 -7.46 -10.83
N LYS A 8 4.77 -7.93 -11.39
CA LYS A 8 3.41 -7.47 -11.09
C LYS A 8 2.49 -8.67 -11.03
N GLU A 9 1.88 -8.89 -9.86
CA GLU A 9 0.92 -9.96 -9.65
C GLU A 9 -0.26 -9.47 -8.79
N GLY A 10 -1.45 -9.43 -9.37
CA GLY A 10 -2.65 -8.96 -8.68
C GLY A 10 -2.49 -7.58 -8.06
N ASN A 11 -2.51 -7.52 -6.72
CA ASN A 11 -2.33 -6.30 -5.93
C ASN A 11 -0.88 -6.03 -5.51
N SER A 12 0.07 -6.85 -5.95
CA SER A 12 1.50 -6.72 -5.64
C SER A 12 2.27 -6.12 -6.82
N LEU A 13 3.21 -5.23 -6.53
CA LEU A 13 4.10 -4.60 -7.49
C LEU A 13 5.52 -4.54 -6.92
N ASN A 14 6.47 -5.14 -7.64
CA ASN A 14 7.90 -5.01 -7.38
C ASN A 14 8.54 -4.19 -8.50
N PHE A 15 9.25 -3.13 -8.15
CA PHE A 15 9.96 -2.31 -9.13
C PHE A 15 11.32 -1.85 -8.63
N PHE A 16 12.24 -1.74 -9.56
CA PHE A 16 13.57 -1.17 -9.36
C PHE A 16 13.55 0.31 -9.71
N ILE A 17 14.26 1.12 -8.91
CA ILE A 17 14.50 2.52 -9.19
C ILE A 17 15.95 2.88 -8.88
N SER A 18 16.63 3.60 -9.78
CA SER A 18 17.99 4.10 -9.59
C SER A 18 18.08 5.61 -9.79
N GLY A 19 19.12 6.20 -9.22
CA GLY A 19 19.36 7.64 -9.29
C GLY A 19 18.52 8.47 -8.33
N ILE A 20 18.10 7.87 -7.20
CA ILE A 20 17.44 8.58 -6.10
C ILE A 20 18.19 8.34 -4.79
N SER A 21 18.17 9.33 -3.91
CA SER A 21 18.78 9.21 -2.59
C SER A 21 17.91 8.40 -1.62
N THR A 22 18.51 7.84 -0.56
CA THR A 22 17.77 7.13 0.50
C THR A 22 16.66 7.98 1.15
N PRO A 23 16.85 9.27 1.48
CA PRO A 23 15.76 10.12 1.96
C PRO A 23 14.59 10.21 0.98
N MET A 24 14.85 10.30 -0.33
CA MET A 24 13.80 10.36 -1.36
C MET A 24 13.05 9.02 -1.46
N ALA A 25 13.75 7.89 -1.44
CA ALA A 25 13.13 6.57 -1.40
C ALA A 25 12.20 6.41 -0.19
N ASN A 26 12.67 6.84 1.00
CA ASN A 26 11.86 6.80 2.22
C ASN A 26 10.68 7.80 2.17
N ALA A 27 10.86 8.97 1.57
CA ALA A 27 9.77 9.93 1.38
C ALA A 27 8.66 9.33 0.51
N LEU A 28 8.99 8.74 -0.63
CA LEU A 28 8.02 8.05 -1.50
C LEU A 28 7.28 6.94 -0.75
N ARG A 29 8.02 6.08 -0.03
CA ARG A 29 7.40 5.02 0.78
C ARG A 29 6.40 5.57 1.79
N ARG A 30 6.76 6.61 2.53
CA ARG A 30 5.90 7.24 3.53
C ARG A 30 4.67 7.90 2.92
N ILE A 31 4.82 8.53 1.76
CA ILE A 31 3.70 9.15 1.05
C ILE A 31 2.72 8.08 0.59
N MET A 32 3.21 6.95 0.02
CA MET A 32 2.35 5.84 -0.39
C MET A 32 1.52 5.27 0.75
N ILE A 33 2.06 5.20 1.97
CA ILE A 33 1.34 4.68 3.15
C ILE A 33 0.39 5.73 3.73
N ALA A 34 0.83 6.97 3.87
CA ALA A 34 0.20 7.93 4.76
C ALA A 34 -0.54 9.07 4.05
N GLU A 35 -0.24 9.36 2.78
CA GLU A 35 -0.72 10.58 2.14
C GLU A 35 -1.51 10.33 0.85
N VAL A 36 -1.29 9.22 0.15
CA VAL A 36 -2.15 8.84 -0.98
C VAL A 36 -3.56 8.61 -0.44
N PRO A 37 -4.57 9.34 -0.96
CA PRO A 37 -5.93 9.20 -0.46
C PRO A 37 -6.56 7.89 -0.91
N SER A 38 -7.50 7.39 -0.12
CA SER A 38 -8.39 6.28 -0.50
C SER A 38 -9.77 6.47 0.11
N MET A 39 -10.76 5.76 -0.43
CA MET A 39 -12.14 5.76 0.04
C MET A 39 -12.29 4.81 1.22
N ALA A 40 -12.96 5.26 2.29
CA ALA A 40 -13.38 4.41 3.40
C ALA A 40 -14.67 4.93 4.02
N ILE A 41 -15.45 4.05 4.63
CA ILE A 41 -16.63 4.44 5.41
C ILE A 41 -16.15 5.26 6.62
N ASP A 42 -16.72 6.46 6.75
CA ASP A 42 -16.37 7.42 7.80
C ASP A 42 -17.49 7.60 8.81
N ASP A 43 -18.70 7.81 8.33
CA ASP A 43 -19.89 7.95 9.15
C ASP A 43 -20.85 6.78 8.91
N VAL A 44 -21.56 6.35 9.96
CA VAL A 44 -22.58 5.31 9.90
C VAL A 44 -23.83 5.78 10.65
N VAL A 45 -24.97 5.80 9.99
CA VAL A 45 -26.27 6.06 10.58
C VAL A 45 -26.98 4.72 10.76
N ILE A 46 -27.09 4.26 12.01
CA ILE A 46 -27.75 2.99 12.34
C ILE A 46 -29.23 3.28 12.57
N ILE A 47 -30.10 2.71 11.73
CA ILE A 47 -31.55 2.86 11.77
C ILE A 47 -32.13 1.80 12.71
N GLU A 48 -31.65 0.56 12.59
CA GLU A 48 -32.08 -0.56 13.42
C GLU A 48 -30.91 -1.54 13.61
N ASN A 49 -30.62 -1.90 14.86
CA ASN A 49 -29.65 -2.93 15.20
C ASN A 49 -30.19 -3.75 16.37
N THR A 50 -30.69 -4.94 16.10
CA THR A 50 -31.15 -5.89 17.12
C THR A 50 -30.13 -7.02 17.34
N SER A 51 -28.95 -6.93 16.71
CA SER A 51 -27.88 -7.90 16.87
C SER A 51 -27.21 -7.82 18.25
N MET A 52 -26.37 -8.78 18.56
CA MET A 52 -25.54 -8.78 19.79
C MET A 52 -24.31 -7.84 19.68
N MET A 53 -24.04 -7.26 18.51
CA MET A 53 -22.89 -6.40 18.28
C MET A 53 -23.25 -4.96 18.59
N ASN A 54 -22.43 -4.28 19.42
CA ASN A 54 -22.59 -2.87 19.71
C ASN A 54 -22.35 -2.01 18.45
N ASP A 55 -23.05 -0.89 18.37
CA ASP A 55 -23.02 0.02 17.22
C ASP A 55 -21.62 0.55 16.94
N GLU A 56 -20.83 0.88 17.96
CA GLU A 56 -19.47 1.39 17.80
C GLU A 56 -18.53 0.33 17.20
N VAL A 57 -18.68 -0.94 17.61
CA VAL A 57 -17.89 -2.06 17.08
C VAL A 57 -18.28 -2.33 15.64
N LEU A 58 -19.57 -2.27 15.33
CA LEU A 58 -20.08 -2.41 13.97
C LEU A 58 -19.55 -1.29 13.07
N ALA A 59 -19.63 -0.03 13.51
CA ALA A 59 -19.10 1.11 12.76
C ALA A 59 -17.60 1.00 12.51
N LEU A 60 -16.82 0.58 13.53
CA LEU A 60 -15.38 0.31 13.36
C LEU A 60 -15.13 -0.76 12.30
N ARG A 61 -15.86 -1.88 12.34
CA ARG A 61 -15.70 -2.97 11.36
C ARG A 61 -16.03 -2.52 9.94
N LEU A 62 -17.12 -1.76 9.77
CA LEU A 62 -17.51 -1.17 8.49
C LEU A 62 -16.44 -0.22 7.96
N GLY A 63 -15.89 0.65 8.82
CA GLY A 63 -14.81 1.57 8.46
C GLY A 63 -13.53 0.89 7.99
N LEU A 64 -13.25 -0.34 8.46
CA LEU A 64 -12.06 -1.11 8.08
C LEU A 64 -12.25 -1.97 6.82
N ILE A 65 -13.44 -1.99 6.21
CA ILE A 65 -13.66 -2.66 4.93
C ILE A 65 -13.01 -1.84 3.81
N PRO A 66 -12.01 -2.38 3.08
CA PRO A 66 -11.43 -1.66 1.97
C PRO A 66 -12.44 -1.52 0.83
N LEU A 67 -12.61 -0.29 0.35
CA LEU A 67 -13.48 0.05 -0.77
C LEU A 67 -12.64 0.36 -2.00
N LYS A 68 -13.14 0.01 -3.19
CA LYS A 68 -12.63 0.56 -4.44
C LYS A 68 -12.73 2.08 -4.38
N SER A 69 -11.69 2.76 -4.89
CA SER A 69 -11.55 4.19 -4.75
C SER A 69 -11.38 4.85 -6.12
N ASP A 70 -12.15 5.90 -6.36
CA ASP A 70 -12.00 6.77 -7.52
C ASP A 70 -11.50 8.14 -7.04
N LEU A 71 -10.28 8.48 -7.43
CA LEU A 71 -9.62 9.75 -7.08
C LEU A 71 -9.85 10.84 -8.11
N ASP A 72 -10.51 10.52 -9.21
CA ASP A 72 -10.72 11.44 -10.32
C ASP A 72 -12.13 12.05 -10.25
N SER A 73 -13.13 11.31 -9.76
CA SER A 73 -14.52 11.76 -9.64
C SER A 73 -14.85 12.38 -8.28
N TYR A 74 -14.11 12.00 -7.23
CA TYR A 74 -14.36 12.46 -5.87
C TYR A 74 -13.26 13.39 -5.36
N VAL A 75 -13.67 14.36 -4.54
CA VAL A 75 -12.76 15.29 -3.86
C VAL A 75 -12.74 15.01 -2.35
N PRO A 76 -11.61 15.22 -1.66
CA PRO A 76 -11.57 15.13 -0.21
C PRO A 76 -12.56 16.11 0.44
N PRO A 77 -13.14 15.78 1.61
CA PRO A 77 -14.09 16.66 2.30
C PRO A 77 -13.55 18.07 2.56
N GLU A 78 -12.24 18.18 2.84
CA GLU A 78 -11.57 19.47 3.10
C GLU A 78 -11.54 20.40 1.87
N GLU A 79 -11.61 19.83 0.67
CA GLU A 79 -11.59 20.53 -0.61
C GLU A 79 -13.01 20.78 -1.16
N CYS A 80 -14.04 20.18 -0.52
CA CYS A 80 -15.42 20.30 -0.96
C CYS A 80 -16.11 21.54 -0.41
N THR A 81 -16.86 22.22 -1.24
CA THR A 81 -17.59 23.45 -0.87
C THR A 81 -19.00 23.21 -0.30
N CYS A 82 -19.43 21.93 -0.15
CA CYS A 82 -20.81 21.62 0.23
C CYS A 82 -21.17 21.93 1.69
N GLN A 83 -20.18 21.97 2.60
CA GLN A 83 -20.36 22.22 4.05
C GLN A 83 -21.38 21.27 4.74
N SER A 84 -21.64 20.11 4.15
CA SER A 84 -22.54 19.10 4.72
C SER A 84 -21.76 18.14 5.63
N GLU A 85 -22.29 17.81 6.79
CA GLU A 85 -21.65 16.88 7.73
C GLU A 85 -21.45 15.48 7.13
N LEU A 86 -22.45 14.97 6.42
CA LEU A 86 -22.41 13.66 5.74
C LEU A 86 -21.79 13.73 4.34
N GLY A 87 -21.51 14.93 3.85
CA GLY A 87 -20.97 15.17 2.51
C GLY A 87 -22.06 15.34 1.44
N CYS A 88 -21.64 15.38 0.18
CA CYS A 88 -22.51 15.45 -1.00
C CYS A 88 -21.99 14.49 -2.08
N ASN A 89 -22.71 14.34 -3.18
CA ASN A 89 -22.36 13.43 -4.28
C ASN A 89 -20.96 13.64 -4.90
N LYS A 90 -20.25 14.74 -4.56
CA LYS A 90 -18.88 15.00 -4.99
C LYS A 90 -17.82 14.56 -3.99
N CYS A 91 -18.16 14.41 -2.71
CA CYS A 91 -17.19 14.10 -1.65
C CYS A 91 -17.59 12.90 -0.79
N SER A 92 -18.78 12.32 -0.99
CA SER A 92 -19.28 11.20 -0.21
C SER A 92 -20.11 10.24 -1.09
N VAL A 93 -20.00 8.95 -0.77
CA VAL A 93 -20.80 7.87 -1.37
C VAL A 93 -21.61 7.20 -0.28
N THR A 94 -22.90 6.98 -0.52
CA THR A 94 -23.77 6.29 0.43
C THR A 94 -23.78 4.79 0.11
N LEU A 95 -23.54 3.97 1.13
CA LEU A 95 -23.73 2.52 1.08
C LEU A 95 -24.85 2.15 2.06
N THR A 96 -25.76 1.30 1.65
CA THR A 96 -26.85 0.80 2.51
C THR A 96 -26.68 -0.66 2.82
N LEU A 97 -27.01 -1.06 4.05
CA LEU A 97 -27.05 -2.45 4.47
C LEU A 97 -28.41 -2.73 5.12
N GLU A 98 -29.07 -3.76 4.62
CA GLU A 98 -30.32 -4.26 5.20
C GLU A 98 -30.28 -5.79 5.18
N ALA A 99 -30.33 -6.41 6.36
CA ALA A 99 -30.29 -7.85 6.52
C ALA A 99 -31.12 -8.30 7.73
N GLU A 100 -31.80 -9.42 7.58
CA GLU A 100 -32.59 -10.06 8.60
C GLU A 100 -32.33 -11.57 8.64
N ALA A 101 -32.31 -12.17 9.81
CA ALA A 101 -32.23 -13.62 10.01
C ALA A 101 -33.63 -14.14 10.39
N GLU A 102 -34.40 -14.65 9.42
CA GLU A 102 -35.79 -15.06 9.61
C GLU A 102 -35.90 -16.37 10.41
N GLU A 103 -35.20 -17.42 10.00
CA GLU A 103 -35.33 -18.76 10.59
C GLU A 103 -34.04 -19.23 11.29
N GLU A 104 -32.89 -19.05 10.64
CA GLU A 104 -31.62 -19.52 11.13
C GLU A 104 -30.61 -18.39 11.31
N THR A 105 -29.57 -18.67 12.11
CA THR A 105 -28.44 -17.75 12.28
C THR A 105 -27.73 -17.55 10.95
N ARG A 106 -27.54 -16.30 10.51
CA ARG A 106 -26.81 -15.98 9.28
C ARG A 106 -25.64 -15.01 9.53
N THR A 107 -24.60 -15.13 8.72
CA THR A 107 -23.53 -14.15 8.66
C THR A 107 -23.80 -13.15 7.54
N VAL A 108 -23.71 -11.87 7.87
CA VAL A 108 -23.81 -10.75 6.90
C VAL A 108 -22.41 -10.43 6.42
N TYR A 109 -22.26 -10.35 5.10
CA TYR A 109 -20.98 -10.13 4.43
C TYR A 109 -20.93 -8.77 3.73
N SER A 110 -19.72 -8.31 3.41
CA SER A 110 -19.48 -7.04 2.71
C SER A 110 -20.17 -6.93 1.34
N ARG A 111 -20.42 -8.04 0.64
CA ARG A 111 -21.19 -8.05 -0.62
C ARG A 111 -22.65 -7.63 -0.47
N GLU A 112 -23.18 -7.57 0.74
CA GLU A 112 -24.55 -7.13 1.04
C GLU A 112 -24.65 -5.60 1.17
N LEU A 113 -23.52 -4.90 1.26
CA LEU A 113 -23.46 -3.45 1.16
C LEU A 113 -23.81 -3.00 -0.26
N LYS A 114 -24.88 -2.25 -0.40
CA LYS A 114 -25.35 -1.69 -1.68
C LYS A 114 -24.90 -0.26 -1.79
N SER A 115 -24.01 0.02 -2.73
CA SER A 115 -23.50 1.36 -2.99
C SER A 115 -24.43 2.17 -3.90
N SER A 116 -24.51 3.47 -3.68
CA SER A 116 -25.16 4.43 -4.58
C SER A 116 -24.33 4.68 -5.86
N ASP A 117 -23.05 4.31 -5.86
CA ASP A 117 -22.14 4.41 -7.00
C ASP A 117 -21.61 3.02 -7.35
N ALA A 118 -21.72 2.64 -8.63
CA ALA A 118 -21.31 1.32 -9.11
C ALA A 118 -19.80 1.08 -9.08
N ASP A 119 -18.99 2.14 -9.07
CA ASP A 119 -17.53 2.07 -9.08
C ASP A 119 -16.93 2.01 -7.66
N ILE A 120 -17.73 2.35 -6.63
CA ILE A 120 -17.33 2.34 -5.22
C ILE A 120 -18.02 1.18 -4.49
N PHE A 121 -17.30 0.10 -4.26
CA PHE A 121 -17.79 -1.11 -3.61
C PHE A 121 -16.69 -1.81 -2.81
N PRO A 122 -17.03 -2.74 -1.89
CA PRO A 122 -16.05 -3.52 -1.15
C PRO A 122 -15.10 -4.30 -2.05
N VAL A 123 -13.79 -4.20 -1.81
CA VAL A 123 -12.76 -4.91 -2.60
C VAL A 123 -12.96 -6.42 -2.59
N SER A 124 -13.42 -6.97 -1.46
CA SER A 124 -13.80 -8.37 -1.32
C SER A 124 -15.24 -8.45 -0.82
N GLY A 125 -16.05 -9.31 -1.43
CA GLY A 125 -17.43 -9.58 -1.00
C GLY A 125 -17.55 -10.52 0.19
N ASP A 126 -16.46 -11.18 0.60
CA ASP A 126 -16.48 -12.25 1.60
C ASP A 126 -15.99 -11.81 2.99
N ILE A 127 -15.88 -10.50 3.23
CA ILE A 127 -15.54 -9.96 4.54
C ILE A 127 -16.77 -10.07 5.45
N PRO A 128 -16.72 -10.84 6.57
CA PRO A 128 -17.85 -10.96 7.47
C PRO A 128 -18.00 -9.69 8.30
N ILE A 129 -19.19 -9.06 8.26
CA ILE A 129 -19.51 -7.84 9.01
C ILE A 129 -20.00 -8.21 10.41
N LEU A 130 -21.11 -8.95 10.49
CA LEU A 130 -21.70 -9.41 11.74
C LEU A 130 -22.47 -10.71 11.55
N LYS A 131 -22.83 -11.34 12.67
CA LYS A 131 -23.67 -12.53 12.70
C LYS A 131 -25.01 -12.20 13.35
N LEU A 132 -26.11 -12.50 12.67
CA LEU A 132 -27.46 -12.32 13.16
C LEU A 132 -28.01 -13.68 13.64
N ALA A 133 -28.57 -13.70 14.86
CA ALA A 133 -29.36 -14.83 15.35
C ALA A 133 -30.79 -14.73 14.81
N HIS A 134 -31.58 -15.80 15.01
CA HIS A 134 -32.99 -15.85 14.61
C HIS A 134 -33.79 -14.61 15.10
N GLY A 135 -34.51 -13.98 14.20
CA GLY A 135 -35.34 -12.80 14.44
C GLY A 135 -34.55 -11.49 14.59
N GLN A 136 -33.23 -11.52 14.44
CA GLN A 136 -32.43 -10.29 14.50
C GLN A 136 -32.32 -9.61 13.13
N LYS A 137 -32.22 -8.27 13.17
CA LYS A 137 -32.18 -7.37 12.02
C LYS A 137 -31.06 -6.37 12.15
N ILE A 138 -30.57 -5.93 11.00
CA ILE A 138 -29.69 -4.76 10.86
C ILE A 138 -30.16 -3.92 9.69
N ARG A 139 -30.26 -2.61 9.89
CA ARG A 139 -30.52 -1.63 8.85
C ARG A 139 -29.69 -0.37 9.14
N LEU A 140 -28.87 0.02 8.18
CA LEU A 140 -27.98 1.18 8.33
C LEU A 140 -27.68 1.85 6.99
N GLU A 141 -27.22 3.09 7.07
CA GLU A 141 -26.61 3.85 5.99
C GLU A 141 -25.18 4.20 6.39
N ALA A 142 -24.23 3.91 5.51
CA ALA A 142 -22.82 4.20 5.70
C ALA A 142 -22.35 5.21 4.64
N TYR A 143 -21.58 6.20 5.05
CA TYR A 143 -21.09 7.27 4.20
C TYR A 143 -19.58 7.14 4.05
N ALA A 144 -19.14 6.82 2.83
CA ALA A 144 -17.74 6.69 2.49
C ALA A 144 -17.19 8.01 1.95
N LYS A 145 -16.00 8.39 2.41
CA LYS A 145 -15.30 9.63 2.05
C LYS A 145 -13.85 9.34 1.73
N LEU A 146 -13.24 10.20 0.89
CA LEU A 146 -11.80 10.18 0.70
C LEU A 146 -11.09 10.71 1.95
N GLY A 147 -10.05 10.01 2.37
CA GLY A 147 -9.19 10.42 3.45
C GLY A 147 -7.76 9.92 3.27
N ARG A 148 -6.89 10.20 4.22
CA ARG A 148 -5.46 9.88 4.14
C ARG A 148 -5.04 9.01 5.32
N GLY A 149 -4.13 8.06 5.05
CA GLY A 149 -3.61 7.14 6.06
C GLY A 149 -2.99 7.81 7.30
N LYS A 150 -2.49 9.04 7.16
CA LYS A 150 -1.97 9.83 8.29
C LYS A 150 -3.05 10.25 9.31
N VAL A 151 -4.32 10.30 8.89
CA VAL A 151 -5.46 10.62 9.77
C VAL A 151 -5.93 9.36 10.48
N HIS A 152 -6.16 8.29 9.71
CA HIS A 152 -6.57 6.99 10.24
C HIS A 152 -6.16 5.86 9.28
N ALA A 153 -5.73 4.72 9.83
CA ALA A 153 -5.25 3.58 9.06
C ALA A 153 -6.28 2.98 8.07
N LYS A 154 -7.58 3.21 8.27
CA LYS A 154 -8.64 2.79 7.35
C LYS A 154 -8.47 3.36 5.93
N TRP A 155 -7.78 4.50 5.80
CA TRP A 155 -7.47 5.15 4.53
C TRP A 155 -6.08 4.83 3.98
N GLN A 156 -5.39 3.82 4.52
CA GLN A 156 -4.14 3.36 3.93
C GLN A 156 -4.42 2.53 2.68
N PRO A 157 -3.97 2.95 1.48
CA PRO A 157 -4.23 2.23 0.24
C PRO A 157 -3.32 1.01 0.07
N VAL A 158 -2.32 0.85 0.93
CA VAL A 158 -1.35 -0.25 0.90
C VAL A 158 -1.33 -1.00 2.22
N SER A 159 -1.32 -2.33 2.16
CA SER A 159 -1.10 -3.22 3.30
C SER A 159 0.38 -3.30 3.66
N ALA A 160 1.25 -3.29 2.64
CA ALA A 160 2.69 -3.25 2.81
C ALA A 160 3.34 -2.33 1.77
N CYS A 161 4.33 -1.57 2.20
CA CYS A 161 5.19 -0.78 1.33
C CYS A 161 6.58 -0.73 1.92
N THR A 162 7.51 -1.44 1.29
CA THR A 162 8.90 -1.56 1.73
C THR A 162 9.85 -1.22 0.60
N HIS A 163 11.09 -0.91 0.95
CA HIS A 163 12.17 -0.82 -0.01
C HIS A 163 13.46 -1.40 0.57
N LYS A 164 14.28 -1.94 -0.28
CA LYS A 164 15.64 -2.40 0.03
C LYS A 164 16.62 -1.83 -0.98
N TYR A 165 17.89 -1.79 -0.63
CA TYR A 165 18.94 -1.48 -1.61
C TYR A 165 19.01 -2.59 -2.65
N ALA A 166 19.28 -2.21 -3.89
CA ALA A 166 19.71 -3.16 -4.92
C ALA A 166 21.11 -3.70 -4.57
N SER A 167 21.33 -4.95 -4.88
CA SER A 167 22.58 -5.65 -4.60
C SER A 167 23.46 -5.79 -5.84
N ALA A 168 24.77 -5.60 -5.66
CA ALA A 168 25.80 -6.02 -6.59
C ALA A 168 26.50 -7.24 -6.01
N ILE A 169 26.46 -8.36 -6.74
CA ILE A 169 27.11 -9.60 -6.35
C ILE A 169 28.23 -9.85 -7.35
N SER A 170 29.46 -9.89 -6.89
CA SER A 170 30.65 -10.19 -7.70
C SER A 170 31.34 -11.44 -7.18
N ILE A 171 31.81 -12.27 -8.11
CA ILE A 171 32.53 -13.51 -7.82
C ILE A 171 33.85 -13.46 -8.59
N ASP A 172 34.99 -13.52 -7.86
CA ASP A 172 36.30 -13.60 -8.49
C ASP A 172 36.51 -15.02 -9.03
N ARG A 173 36.47 -15.13 -10.35
CA ARG A 173 36.62 -16.41 -11.06
C ARG A 173 38.01 -17.02 -10.96
N ARG A 174 39.04 -16.23 -10.61
CA ARG A 174 40.41 -16.71 -10.50
C ARG A 174 40.69 -17.36 -9.16
N GLU A 175 40.03 -16.84 -8.13
CA GLU A 175 40.19 -17.32 -6.76
C GLU A 175 39.16 -18.40 -6.40
N CYS A 176 38.00 -18.43 -7.05
CA CYS A 176 36.89 -19.35 -6.75
C CYS A 176 37.26 -20.81 -7.08
N ASP A 177 37.27 -21.67 -6.05
CA ASP A 177 37.53 -23.11 -6.15
C ASP A 177 36.29 -23.97 -6.45
N LEU A 178 35.15 -23.33 -6.66
CA LEU A 178 33.86 -23.98 -6.92
C LEU A 178 33.35 -24.90 -5.82
N CYS A 179 33.74 -24.69 -4.57
CA CYS A 179 33.37 -25.55 -3.43
C CYS A 179 31.86 -25.58 -3.10
N GLY A 180 31.05 -24.67 -3.68
CA GLY A 180 29.58 -24.65 -3.53
C GLY A 180 29.04 -24.12 -2.19
N ARG A 181 29.88 -23.84 -1.19
CA ARG A 181 29.43 -23.38 0.14
C ARG A 181 28.57 -22.10 0.10
N CYS A 182 28.90 -21.16 -0.78
CA CYS A 182 28.10 -19.94 -0.95
C CYS A 182 26.71 -20.22 -1.52
N ILE A 183 26.55 -21.27 -2.32
CA ILE A 183 25.25 -21.73 -2.87
C ILE A 183 24.40 -22.30 -1.73
N GLU A 184 24.97 -23.21 -0.91
CA GLU A 184 24.29 -23.81 0.22
C GLU A 184 23.88 -22.77 1.29
N ALA A 185 24.72 -21.77 1.53
CA ALA A 185 24.48 -20.72 2.50
C ALA A 185 23.41 -19.69 2.04
N CYS A 186 23.06 -19.67 0.75
CA CYS A 186 22.12 -18.68 0.21
C CYS A 186 20.67 -19.11 0.43
N SER A 187 19.98 -18.57 1.44
CA SER A 187 18.57 -18.84 1.72
C SER A 187 17.62 -18.42 0.59
N ARG A 188 18.05 -17.52 -0.31
CA ARG A 188 17.27 -17.06 -1.47
C ARG A 188 17.51 -17.89 -2.73
N ASN A 189 18.46 -18.83 -2.71
CA ASN A 189 18.79 -19.72 -3.83
C ASN A 189 19.13 -18.97 -5.13
N ILE A 190 19.74 -17.79 -5.04
CA ILE A 190 20.08 -16.95 -6.20
C ILE A 190 21.44 -17.30 -6.81
N LEU A 191 22.24 -18.16 -6.16
CA LEU A 191 23.53 -18.62 -6.62
C LEU A 191 23.40 -20.04 -7.18
N ARG A 192 23.97 -20.30 -8.35
CA ARG A 192 23.93 -21.63 -8.99
C ARG A 192 25.27 -21.95 -9.62
N ALA A 193 25.65 -23.22 -9.61
CA ALA A 193 26.78 -23.70 -10.39
C ALA A 193 26.36 -23.87 -11.86
N ASP A 194 27.17 -23.38 -12.76
CA ASP A 194 27.02 -23.53 -14.22
C ASP A 194 28.39 -23.88 -14.81
N GLY A 195 28.63 -25.20 -14.95
CA GLY A 195 29.93 -25.72 -15.41
C GLY A 195 31.07 -25.31 -14.48
N GLU A 196 32.02 -24.53 -15.02
CA GLU A 196 33.22 -24.04 -14.29
C GLU A 196 33.03 -22.67 -13.63
N LYS A 197 31.82 -22.25 -13.34
CA LYS A 197 31.54 -20.95 -12.73
C LYS A 197 30.30 -21.00 -11.82
N ILE A 198 30.27 -20.09 -10.85
CA ILE A 198 29.07 -19.78 -10.09
C ILE A 198 28.41 -18.56 -10.75
N ILE A 199 27.12 -18.66 -11.02
CA ILE A 199 26.32 -17.58 -11.60
C ILE A 199 25.29 -17.06 -10.58
N VAL A 200 24.96 -15.78 -10.73
CA VAL A 200 23.86 -15.12 -10.00
C VAL A 200 22.66 -15.10 -10.92
N SER A 201 21.55 -15.75 -10.53
CA SER A 201 20.36 -15.86 -11.37
C SER A 201 19.39 -14.69 -11.20
N GLU A 202 19.13 -14.28 -10.00
CA GLU A 202 18.09 -13.27 -9.66
C GLU A 202 18.65 -12.34 -8.57
N ALA A 203 19.57 -11.45 -8.95
CA ALA A 203 20.25 -10.56 -8.01
C ALA A 203 19.28 -9.67 -7.22
N GLU A 204 18.13 -9.34 -7.80
CA GLU A 204 17.06 -8.55 -7.17
C GLU A 204 16.44 -9.23 -5.95
N LYS A 205 16.51 -10.56 -5.85
CA LYS A 205 16.03 -11.32 -4.69
C LYS A 205 17.01 -11.30 -3.50
N CYS A 206 18.26 -10.82 -3.69
CA CYS A 206 19.25 -10.74 -2.62
C CYS A 206 18.77 -9.79 -1.50
N ASP A 207 18.89 -10.25 -0.24
CA ASP A 207 18.56 -9.47 0.95
C ASP A 207 19.77 -8.83 1.62
N LEU A 208 20.93 -8.89 0.99
CA LEU A 208 22.20 -8.37 1.55
C LEU A 208 22.56 -8.99 2.93
N CYS A 209 22.21 -10.25 3.15
CA CYS A 209 22.47 -10.96 4.43
C CYS A 209 23.95 -11.34 4.63
N GLU A 210 24.76 -11.31 3.55
CA GLU A 210 26.20 -11.60 3.57
C GLU A 210 26.59 -13.04 3.97
N GLU A 211 25.65 -13.94 4.17
CA GLU A 211 25.94 -15.33 4.57
C GLU A 211 26.79 -16.09 3.54
N CYS A 212 26.59 -15.82 2.24
CA CYS A 212 27.41 -16.39 1.18
C CYS A 212 28.88 -15.90 1.24
N MET A 213 29.12 -14.66 1.71
CA MET A 213 30.47 -14.13 1.92
C MET A 213 31.14 -14.83 3.11
N LYS A 214 30.44 -14.94 4.25
CA LYS A 214 30.94 -15.62 5.46
C LYS A 214 31.22 -17.10 5.22
N ALA A 215 30.45 -17.76 4.35
CA ALA A 215 30.64 -19.17 4.03
C ALA A 215 31.82 -19.43 3.05
N CYS A 216 32.34 -18.37 2.40
CA CYS A 216 33.43 -18.50 1.43
C CYS A 216 34.78 -18.49 2.16
N PRO A 217 35.56 -19.59 2.19
CA PRO A 217 36.80 -19.66 2.94
C PRO A 217 37.96 -18.86 2.33
N ILE A 218 37.81 -18.47 1.05
CA ILE A 218 38.84 -17.77 0.27
C ILE A 218 38.38 -16.37 -0.15
N ASP A 219 37.28 -15.86 0.43
CA ASP A 219 36.70 -14.52 0.16
C ASP A 219 36.48 -14.19 -1.34
N ALA A 220 36.22 -15.21 -2.18
CA ALA A 220 36.02 -15.05 -3.61
C ALA A 220 34.69 -14.43 -4.00
N ILE A 221 33.72 -14.33 -3.08
CA ILE A 221 32.41 -13.71 -3.33
C ILE A 221 32.26 -12.43 -2.51
N ARG A 222 31.76 -11.39 -3.17
CA ARG A 222 31.43 -10.10 -2.52
C ARG A 222 30.00 -9.69 -2.83
N VAL A 223 29.30 -9.18 -1.82
CA VAL A 223 27.94 -8.66 -1.91
C VAL A 223 27.96 -7.23 -1.39
N GLU A 224 27.61 -6.30 -2.25
CA GLU A 224 27.60 -4.88 -1.92
C GLU A 224 26.24 -4.27 -2.27
N ARG A 225 25.84 -3.22 -1.54
CA ARG A 225 24.69 -2.42 -1.91
C ARG A 225 25.05 -1.46 -3.04
N ILE A 226 24.19 -1.37 -4.05
CA ILE A 226 24.33 -0.34 -5.07
C ILE A 226 23.80 0.97 -4.49
N ARG A 227 24.65 1.99 -4.44
CA ARG A 227 24.23 3.32 -3.97
C ARG A 227 23.14 3.89 -4.86
N ASP A 228 22.22 4.65 -4.27
CA ASP A 228 21.14 5.35 -4.97
C ASP A 228 20.25 4.46 -5.86
N SER A 229 20.18 3.16 -5.53
CA SER A 229 19.39 2.18 -6.23
C SER A 229 18.60 1.31 -5.27
N PHE A 230 17.28 1.20 -5.49
CA PHE A 230 16.35 0.56 -4.58
C PHE A 230 15.40 -0.37 -5.32
N ILE A 231 14.96 -1.42 -4.63
CA ILE A 231 13.87 -2.28 -5.04
C ILE A 231 12.72 -2.03 -4.08
N PHE A 232 11.59 -1.56 -4.61
CA PHE A 232 10.36 -1.38 -3.87
C PHE A 232 9.46 -2.60 -4.02
N THR A 233 8.83 -2.98 -2.91
CA THR A 233 7.75 -3.96 -2.86
C THR A 233 6.52 -3.28 -2.28
N ILE A 234 5.43 -3.26 -3.05
CA ILE A 234 4.17 -2.65 -2.68
C ILE A 234 3.09 -3.71 -2.77
N GLU A 235 2.28 -3.80 -1.73
CA GLU A 235 1.07 -4.60 -1.69
C GLU A 235 -0.12 -3.68 -1.42
N SER A 236 -1.01 -3.54 -2.41
CA SER A 236 -2.22 -2.74 -2.29
C SER A 236 -3.28 -3.48 -1.48
N THR A 237 -4.09 -2.74 -0.72
CA THR A 237 -5.33 -3.25 -0.11
C THR A 237 -6.39 -3.62 -1.15
N GLY A 238 -6.17 -3.26 -2.43
CA GLY A 238 -7.12 -3.41 -3.53
C GLY A 238 -8.02 -2.18 -3.72
N ALA A 239 -7.95 -1.19 -2.83
CA ALA A 239 -8.67 0.08 -2.98
C ALA A 239 -8.25 0.84 -4.25
N LEU A 240 -6.95 0.86 -4.51
CA LEU A 240 -6.31 1.40 -5.72
C LEU A 240 -5.39 0.34 -6.31
N THR A 241 -5.09 0.43 -7.60
CA THR A 241 -4.02 -0.41 -8.17
C THR A 241 -2.66 0.04 -7.65
N PRO A 242 -1.67 -0.86 -7.49
CA PRO A 242 -0.34 -0.50 -7.00
C PRO A 242 0.32 0.61 -7.82
N GLU A 243 0.15 0.59 -9.15
CA GLU A 243 0.68 1.62 -10.04
C GLU A 243 0.04 2.99 -9.78
N ARG A 244 -1.30 3.01 -9.52
CA ARG A 244 -1.97 4.26 -9.18
C ARG A 244 -1.45 4.82 -7.87
N VAL A 245 -1.15 3.97 -6.88
CA VAL A 245 -0.55 4.41 -5.61
C VAL A 245 0.82 5.06 -5.84
N VAL A 246 1.69 4.46 -6.67
CA VAL A 246 3.01 5.03 -7.00
C VAL A 246 2.86 6.36 -7.75
N TYR A 247 1.96 6.41 -8.73
CA TYR A 247 1.70 7.62 -9.50
C TYR A 247 1.24 8.78 -8.61
N GLU A 248 0.24 8.54 -7.75
CA GLU A 248 -0.27 9.55 -6.83
C GLU A 248 0.77 9.98 -5.80
N ALA A 249 1.57 9.05 -5.28
CA ALA A 249 2.66 9.37 -4.37
C ALA A 249 3.69 10.31 -5.01
N ASN A 250 4.04 10.05 -6.28
CA ASN A 250 4.94 10.93 -7.02
C ASN A 250 4.32 12.31 -7.29
N ARG A 251 3.02 12.36 -7.62
CA ARG A 251 2.27 13.62 -7.80
C ARG A 251 2.30 14.44 -6.51
N ILE A 252 1.96 13.84 -5.37
CA ILE A 252 1.97 14.50 -4.06
C ILE A 252 3.38 15.02 -3.72
N LEU A 253 4.43 14.25 -3.98
CA LEU A 253 5.81 14.70 -3.73
C LEU A 253 6.18 15.90 -4.60
N LYS A 254 5.81 15.86 -5.87
CA LYS A 254 6.01 16.99 -6.80
C LYS A 254 5.28 18.24 -6.32
N ASP A 255 4.02 18.13 -5.94
CA ASP A 255 3.20 19.25 -5.49
C ASP A 255 3.81 19.91 -4.23
N LYS A 256 4.22 19.09 -3.25
CA LYS A 256 4.92 19.57 -2.05
C LYS A 256 6.23 20.31 -2.34
N THR A 257 7.01 19.78 -3.29
CA THR A 257 8.28 20.44 -3.65
C THR A 257 8.04 21.74 -4.42
N THR A 258 6.99 21.80 -5.24
CA THR A 258 6.57 23.03 -5.94
C THR A 258 6.08 24.08 -4.95
N GLU A 259 5.19 23.69 -4.02
CA GLU A 259 4.69 24.59 -2.98
C GLU A 259 5.85 25.15 -2.12
N PHE A 260 6.76 24.29 -1.70
CA PHE A 260 7.94 24.70 -0.94
C PHE A 260 8.79 25.71 -1.73
N HIS A 261 9.02 25.47 -3.01
CA HIS A 261 9.75 26.38 -3.88
C HIS A 261 9.06 27.75 -3.99
N GLU A 262 7.75 27.77 -4.20
CA GLU A 262 6.97 29.00 -4.27
C GLU A 262 7.01 29.80 -2.97
N GLN A 263 6.97 29.13 -1.82
CA GLN A 263 7.10 29.77 -0.52
C GLN A 263 8.49 30.38 -0.31
N LEU A 264 9.54 29.69 -0.74
CA LEU A 264 10.91 30.23 -0.69
C LEU A 264 11.07 31.51 -1.55
N LEU A 265 10.45 31.57 -2.73
CA LEU A 265 10.48 32.76 -3.60
C LEU A 265 9.79 33.98 -2.96
N LYS A 266 8.87 33.79 -2.01
CA LYS A 266 8.22 34.87 -1.26
C LYS A 266 9.10 35.41 -0.13
N ILE A 267 10.10 34.66 0.33
CA ILE A 267 11.08 35.11 1.31
C ILE A 267 12.05 36.05 0.58
N LYS A 268 11.85 37.35 0.69
CA LYS A 268 12.84 38.32 0.20
C LYS A 268 14.16 38.08 0.95
N PRO A 269 15.30 37.92 0.27
CA PRO A 269 16.59 37.99 0.98
C PRO A 269 16.61 39.33 1.72
N GLY A 270 16.80 39.28 3.03
CA GLY A 270 16.87 40.45 3.87
C GLY A 270 17.83 41.46 3.24
N GLY A 271 17.33 42.67 2.97
CA GLY A 271 18.19 43.75 2.53
C GLY A 271 19.21 43.98 3.63
N ASP A 272 20.47 43.91 3.28
CA ASP A 272 21.56 44.45 4.09
C ASP A 272 21.23 45.93 4.40
N ASN A 273 21.00 46.20 5.69
CA ASN A 273 21.09 47.53 6.28
C ASN A 273 22.46 47.69 6.91
#